data_28e4b20e59b7a06675d093c6802fccfd
#
_entry.id   28e4b20e59b7a06675d093c6802fccfd
#
_cell.length_a   1.000
_cell.length_b   1.000
_cell.length_c   1.000
_cell.angle_alpha   90.00
_cell.angle_beta   90.00
_cell.angle_gamma   90.00
#
_symmetry.space_group_name_H-M   'P 1'
#
loop_
_entity.id
_entity.type
_entity.pdbx_description
1 polymer ?
#
loop_
_entity_poly.entity_id
_entity_poly.type
_entity_poly.pdbx_seq_one_letter_code
_entity_poly.pdbx_strand_id
1 'polypeptide(L)'
;SSDLSHRQSGARRISVTAGHGVGKSTACAWAVIWHLITRYPQKVVCTAPTAPQLYDALFAEIKFWINKLPPYMRQLFEITSDRIVLKSSPEASFVSARTSSKEKPEALAGVHSDNVLLIVDEASAVEEAVFESAAGSMSGHNATTVLIGNPTRSSGLFYKTHHELATEWKTMHVSCVTSPRVTEDFVKQIKDTYGELSNAFRVRVLGEFPLADDDTLIPAELVDAAMRRDIVHDTNEPIIFGVDPARFGDDAAVLCVRQGNVVMHFRSWRGLDLMSLCGAIVNEAEQLKPEEINVDSIGLGAGLADRLRELGLPVRDVNVSEVSALNPKAN
;
A
#
# COMPACT_ATOMS: atom_id res chain seq x y z
N SER A 1 17.24 -38.38 10.12
CA SER A 1 16.25 -37.98 11.15
C SER A 1 16.00 -36.46 11.20
N SER A 2 16.47 -35.68 10.23
CA SER A 2 16.30 -34.20 10.16
C SER A 2 15.13 -33.74 9.26
N ASP A 3 14.42 -34.65 8.61
CA ASP A 3 13.43 -34.31 7.57
C ASP A 3 11.97 -34.27 8.08
N LEU A 4 11.72 -34.69 9.30
CA LEU A 4 10.36 -34.71 9.89
C LEU A 4 10.03 -33.44 10.71
N SER A 5 11.03 -32.65 11.10
CA SER A 5 10.83 -31.40 11.86
C SER A 5 10.34 -30.24 11.01
N HIS A 6 10.60 -30.25 9.68
CA HIS A 6 10.14 -29.20 8.77
C HIS A 6 8.70 -29.34 8.27
N ARG A 7 8.05 -30.49 8.48
CA ARG A 7 6.67 -30.74 8.04
C ARG A 7 5.59 -30.32 9.03
N GLN A 8 5.94 -29.86 10.22
CA GLN A 8 4.95 -29.47 11.27
C GLN A 8 4.83 -27.95 11.49
N SER A 9 5.62 -27.09 10.86
CA SER A 9 5.38 -25.64 10.92
C SER A 9 4.36 -25.26 9.85
N GLY A 10 3.08 -25.24 10.19
CA GLY A 10 2.05 -24.57 9.39
C GLY A 10 2.49 -23.14 9.09
N ALA A 11 2.10 -22.60 7.94
CA ALA A 11 2.44 -21.23 7.58
C ALA A 11 1.98 -20.25 8.67
N ARG A 12 2.91 -19.48 9.23
CA ARG A 12 2.63 -18.53 10.33
C ARG A 12 2.19 -17.16 9.82
N ARG A 13 2.41 -16.88 8.55
CA ARG A 13 2.03 -15.65 7.88
C ARG A 13 1.23 -16.00 6.64
N ILE A 14 -0.05 -15.63 6.65
CA ILE A 14 -0.99 -15.94 5.57
C ILE A 14 -1.57 -14.64 5.08
N SER A 15 -1.58 -14.42 3.77
CA SER A 15 -2.16 -13.25 3.12
C SER A 15 -3.11 -13.68 2.02
N VAL A 16 -4.36 -13.20 2.07
CA VAL A 16 -5.43 -13.64 1.18
C VAL A 16 -6.05 -12.46 0.48
N THR A 17 -5.84 -12.34 -0.83
CA THR A 17 -6.61 -11.41 -1.68
C THR A 17 -7.86 -12.10 -2.18
N ALA A 18 -8.97 -11.38 -2.18
CA ALA A 18 -10.24 -11.96 -2.60
C ALA A 18 -11.21 -10.94 -3.16
N GLY A 19 -12.07 -11.36 -4.08
CA GLY A 19 -13.21 -10.58 -4.56
C GLY A 19 -14.29 -10.42 -3.48
N HIS A 20 -15.38 -9.73 -3.85
CA HIS A 20 -16.51 -9.50 -2.96
C HIS A 20 -17.37 -10.77 -2.80
N GLY A 21 -17.96 -10.97 -1.62
CA GLY A 21 -18.95 -12.02 -1.39
C GLY A 21 -18.45 -13.48 -1.37
N VAL A 22 -17.13 -13.71 -1.51
CA VAL A 22 -16.55 -15.07 -1.56
C VAL A 22 -16.52 -15.80 -0.20
N GLY A 23 -16.88 -15.12 0.92
CA GLY A 23 -16.95 -15.72 2.26
C GLY A 23 -15.73 -15.44 3.14
N LYS A 24 -15.01 -14.34 2.94
CA LYS A 24 -13.83 -13.94 3.75
C LYS A 24 -14.11 -13.99 5.26
N SER A 25 -15.10 -13.25 5.73
CA SER A 25 -15.42 -13.15 7.17
C SER A 25 -15.82 -14.47 7.77
N THR A 26 -16.55 -15.33 7.03
CA THR A 26 -16.90 -16.70 7.45
C THR A 26 -15.65 -17.57 7.62
N ALA A 27 -14.71 -17.51 6.68
CA ALA A 27 -13.44 -18.24 6.77
C ALA A 27 -12.61 -17.77 7.99
N CYS A 28 -12.55 -16.47 8.23
CA CYS A 28 -11.91 -15.90 9.42
C CYS A 28 -12.60 -16.39 10.71
N ALA A 29 -13.93 -16.38 10.75
CA ALA A 29 -14.69 -16.84 11.91
C ALA A 29 -14.38 -18.32 12.23
N TRP A 30 -14.33 -19.17 11.23
CA TRP A 30 -13.96 -20.58 11.42
C TRP A 30 -12.52 -20.75 11.89
N ALA A 31 -11.58 -19.98 11.35
CA ALA A 31 -10.19 -20.01 11.81
C ALA A 31 -10.05 -19.58 13.27
N VAL A 32 -10.78 -18.53 13.68
CA VAL A 32 -10.83 -18.04 15.06
C VAL A 32 -11.40 -19.10 16.00
N ILE A 33 -12.53 -19.71 15.64
CA ILE A 33 -13.17 -20.75 16.46
C ILE A 33 -12.27 -21.98 16.56
N TRP A 34 -11.70 -22.42 15.44
CA TRP A 34 -10.74 -23.53 15.44
C TRP A 34 -9.57 -23.26 16.38
N HIS A 35 -8.98 -22.06 16.33
CA HIS A 35 -7.88 -21.66 17.20
C HIS A 35 -8.31 -21.65 18.67
N LEU A 36 -9.50 -21.09 18.96
CA LEU A 36 -10.07 -20.98 20.31
C LEU A 36 -10.29 -22.33 20.98
N ILE A 37 -10.73 -23.35 20.23
CA ILE A 37 -11.06 -24.68 20.76
C ILE A 37 -9.89 -25.68 20.72
N THR A 38 -8.86 -25.44 19.91
CA THR A 38 -7.75 -26.39 19.72
C THR A 38 -6.44 -25.95 20.35
N ARG A 39 -6.35 -24.72 20.88
CA ARG A 39 -5.14 -24.16 21.49
C ARG A 39 -5.40 -23.70 22.92
N TYR A 40 -4.44 -23.96 23.82
CA TYR A 40 -4.49 -23.50 25.20
C TYR A 40 -3.06 -23.41 25.78
N PRO A 41 -2.67 -22.33 26.50
CA PRO A 41 -3.36 -21.03 26.48
C PRO A 41 -3.32 -20.39 25.10
N GLN A 42 -4.31 -19.54 24.80
CA GLN A 42 -4.37 -18.88 23.50
C GLN A 42 -5.00 -17.49 23.56
N LYS A 43 -4.61 -16.61 22.64
CA LYS A 43 -5.24 -15.30 22.48
C LYS A 43 -5.44 -15.01 20.99
N VAL A 44 -6.64 -14.58 20.64
CA VAL A 44 -6.96 -14.10 19.30
C VAL A 44 -7.23 -12.61 19.36
N VAL A 45 -6.64 -11.86 18.44
CA VAL A 45 -6.96 -10.47 18.21
C VAL A 45 -7.50 -10.30 16.80
N CYS A 46 -8.67 -9.68 16.70
CA CYS A 46 -9.29 -9.32 15.43
C CYS A 46 -9.28 -7.81 15.28
N THR A 47 -8.90 -7.32 14.10
CA THR A 47 -8.96 -5.91 13.76
C THR A 47 -9.43 -5.69 12.32
N ALA A 48 -9.94 -4.49 12.04
CA ALA A 48 -10.32 -4.01 10.73
C ALA A 48 -10.16 -2.49 10.67
N PRO A 49 -10.15 -1.86 9.49
CA PRO A 49 -9.94 -0.42 9.33
C PRO A 49 -10.96 0.45 10.07
N THR A 50 -12.21 -0.01 10.17
CA THR A 50 -13.29 0.73 10.83
C THR A 50 -14.01 -0.12 11.87
N ALA A 51 -14.61 0.55 12.87
CA ALA A 51 -15.38 -0.11 13.91
C ALA A 51 -16.59 -0.92 13.35
N PRO A 52 -17.40 -0.40 12.39
CA PRO A 52 -18.46 -1.20 11.77
C PRO A 52 -17.94 -2.47 11.07
N GLN A 53 -16.85 -2.40 10.31
CA GLN A 53 -16.25 -3.57 9.68
C GLN A 53 -15.80 -4.62 10.72
N LEU A 54 -15.23 -4.14 11.82
CA LEU A 54 -14.79 -5.04 12.89
C LEU A 54 -15.96 -5.65 13.67
N TYR A 55 -16.87 -4.83 14.20
CA TYR A 55 -17.88 -5.29 15.14
C TYR A 55 -19.14 -5.82 14.45
N ASP A 56 -19.62 -5.17 13.39
CA ASP A 56 -20.88 -5.51 12.73
C ASP A 56 -20.69 -6.57 11.62
N ALA A 57 -19.48 -6.69 11.07
CA ALA A 57 -19.18 -7.71 10.08
C ALA A 57 -18.37 -8.88 10.66
N LEU A 58 -17.07 -8.70 10.94
CA LEU A 58 -16.20 -9.81 11.34
C LEU A 58 -16.58 -10.42 12.70
N PHE A 59 -16.71 -9.59 13.74
CA PHE A 59 -16.96 -10.09 15.10
C PHE A 59 -18.40 -10.61 15.26
N ALA A 60 -19.36 -10.02 14.56
CA ALA A 60 -20.73 -10.55 14.47
C ALA A 60 -20.75 -11.94 13.83
N GLU A 61 -19.99 -12.17 12.76
CA GLU A 61 -19.86 -13.46 12.10
C GLU A 61 -19.24 -14.52 13.03
N ILE A 62 -18.19 -14.14 13.79
CA ILE A 62 -17.60 -15.02 14.79
C ILE A 62 -18.64 -15.43 15.86
N LYS A 63 -19.39 -14.46 16.40
CA LYS A 63 -20.47 -14.72 17.37
C LYS A 63 -21.54 -15.62 16.79
N PHE A 64 -21.95 -15.39 15.55
CA PHE A 64 -22.92 -16.23 14.85
C PHE A 64 -22.48 -17.68 14.80
N TRP A 65 -21.25 -17.95 14.38
CA TRP A 65 -20.73 -19.30 14.27
C TRP A 65 -20.47 -19.98 15.63
N ILE A 66 -20.03 -19.25 16.66
CA ILE A 66 -19.92 -19.79 18.01
C ILE A 66 -21.30 -20.21 18.54
N ASN A 67 -22.36 -19.45 18.26
CA ASN A 67 -23.72 -19.79 18.64
C ASN A 67 -24.26 -21.02 17.88
N LYS A 68 -23.64 -21.44 16.78
CA LYS A 68 -23.93 -22.66 16.03
C LYS A 68 -23.19 -23.89 16.54
N LEU A 69 -22.24 -23.73 17.45
CA LEU A 69 -21.58 -24.88 18.08
C LEU A 69 -22.55 -25.73 18.85
N PRO A 70 -22.28 -27.05 19.01
CA PRO A 70 -23.06 -27.94 19.89
C PRO A 70 -23.18 -27.30 21.29
N PRO A 71 -24.35 -27.50 21.97
CA PRO A 71 -24.60 -26.84 23.27
C PRO A 71 -23.51 -27.09 24.32
N TYR A 72 -22.95 -28.30 24.39
CA TYR A 72 -21.87 -28.62 25.32
C TYR A 72 -20.57 -27.87 25.07
N MET A 73 -20.32 -27.45 23.85
CA MET A 73 -19.17 -26.57 23.51
C MET A 73 -19.52 -25.09 23.71
N ARG A 74 -20.71 -24.70 23.24
CA ARG A 74 -21.16 -23.29 23.32
C ARG A 74 -21.21 -22.77 24.75
N GLN A 75 -21.64 -23.59 25.73
CA GLN A 75 -21.72 -23.21 27.14
C GLN A 75 -20.36 -22.91 27.80
N LEU A 76 -19.24 -23.35 27.20
CA LEU A 76 -17.89 -23.11 27.73
C LEU A 76 -17.47 -21.63 27.55
N PHE A 77 -18.13 -20.91 26.64
CA PHE A 77 -17.74 -19.55 26.28
C PHE A 77 -18.74 -18.54 26.81
N GLU A 78 -18.19 -17.39 27.25
CA GLU A 78 -18.93 -16.17 27.50
C GLU A 78 -18.66 -15.18 26.37
N ILE A 79 -19.73 -14.55 25.86
CA ILE A 79 -19.66 -13.61 24.72
C ILE A 79 -20.13 -12.25 25.20
N THR A 80 -19.26 -11.26 25.04
CA THR A 80 -19.57 -9.83 25.26
C THR A 80 -19.62 -9.05 23.94
N SER A 81 -19.67 -7.73 24.02
CA SER A 81 -19.67 -6.87 22.83
C SER A 81 -18.39 -7.01 22.03
N ASP A 82 -17.26 -7.10 22.69
CA ASP A 82 -15.89 -7.00 22.14
C ASP A 82 -14.98 -8.18 22.49
N ARG A 83 -15.46 -9.14 23.31
CA ARG A 83 -14.67 -10.31 23.73
C ARG A 83 -15.51 -11.60 23.73
N ILE A 84 -14.80 -12.71 23.52
CA ILE A 84 -15.29 -14.07 23.71
C ILE A 84 -14.25 -14.77 24.58
N VAL A 85 -14.63 -15.22 25.74
CA VAL A 85 -13.70 -15.82 26.71
C VAL A 85 -14.08 -17.25 27.06
N LEU A 86 -13.08 -18.06 27.34
CA LEU A 86 -13.27 -19.37 27.95
C LEU A 86 -13.60 -19.18 29.45
N LYS A 87 -14.80 -19.52 29.91
CA LYS A 87 -15.29 -19.27 31.28
C LYS A 87 -14.36 -19.79 32.38
N SER A 88 -13.78 -20.97 32.15
CA SER A 88 -12.86 -21.58 33.13
C SER A 88 -11.50 -20.87 33.22
N SER A 89 -11.14 -20.03 32.23
CA SER A 89 -9.83 -19.40 32.18
C SER A 89 -9.86 -18.14 31.29
N PRO A 90 -10.61 -17.09 31.68
CA PRO A 90 -10.91 -15.94 30.84
C PRO A 90 -9.67 -15.09 30.51
N GLU A 91 -8.65 -15.09 31.37
CA GLU A 91 -7.40 -14.35 31.15
C GLU A 91 -6.42 -15.09 30.22
N ALA A 92 -6.47 -16.43 30.21
CA ALA A 92 -5.54 -17.24 29.44
C ALA A 92 -6.10 -17.61 28.04
N SER A 93 -7.43 -17.57 27.85
CA SER A 93 -8.05 -17.99 26.59
C SER A 93 -9.20 -17.08 26.19
N PHE A 94 -8.97 -16.22 25.18
CA PHE A 94 -9.97 -15.29 24.69
C PHE A 94 -9.78 -14.91 23.22
N VAL A 95 -10.85 -14.36 22.64
CA VAL A 95 -10.86 -13.60 21.38
C VAL A 95 -11.25 -12.17 21.71
N SER A 96 -10.54 -11.18 21.22
CA SER A 96 -10.85 -9.75 21.37
C SER A 96 -10.94 -9.04 20.05
N ALA A 97 -11.97 -8.19 19.89
CA ALA A 97 -12.06 -7.24 18.81
C ALA A 97 -11.41 -5.91 19.26
N ARG A 98 -10.44 -5.40 18.51
CA ARG A 98 -9.71 -4.19 18.83
C ARG A 98 -9.64 -3.28 17.62
N THR A 99 -10.23 -2.10 17.72
CA THR A 99 -10.03 -1.07 16.71
C THR A 99 -8.62 -0.50 16.82
N SER A 100 -7.96 -0.36 15.69
CA SER A 100 -6.67 0.30 15.59
C SER A 100 -6.72 1.33 14.48
N SER A 101 -6.08 2.46 14.70
CA SER A 101 -5.98 3.54 13.73
C SER A 101 -4.56 4.08 13.71
N LYS A 102 -4.27 4.97 12.78
CA LYS A 102 -2.98 5.66 12.73
C LYS A 102 -2.67 6.41 14.02
N GLU A 103 -3.70 6.96 14.68
CA GLU A 103 -3.58 7.72 15.94
C GLU A 103 -3.45 6.82 17.18
N LYS A 104 -3.86 5.54 17.08
CA LYS A 104 -3.80 4.56 18.17
C LYS A 104 -3.35 3.18 17.67
N PRO A 105 -2.16 3.08 17.09
CA PRO A 105 -1.66 1.82 16.54
C PRO A 105 -1.39 0.79 17.62
N GLU A 106 -1.03 1.22 18.84
CA GLU A 106 -0.69 0.38 19.99
C GLU A 106 -1.84 -0.47 20.54
N ALA A 107 -3.07 -0.28 20.02
CA ALA A 107 -4.22 -1.10 20.42
C ALA A 107 -4.00 -2.62 20.18
N LEU A 108 -3.13 -2.98 19.26
CA LEU A 108 -2.76 -4.38 18.96
C LEU A 108 -1.54 -4.87 19.75
N ALA A 109 -0.84 -3.97 20.45
CA ALA A 109 0.32 -4.33 21.26
C ALA A 109 -0.06 -5.06 22.56
N GLY A 110 0.93 -5.71 23.20
CA GLY A 110 0.79 -6.28 24.54
C GLY A 110 -0.03 -7.57 24.64
N VAL A 111 -0.28 -8.25 23.53
CA VAL A 111 -0.95 -9.56 23.54
C VAL A 111 0.10 -10.67 23.52
N HIS A 112 0.31 -11.32 24.66
CA HIS A 112 1.27 -12.40 24.81
C HIS A 112 0.56 -13.67 25.26
N SER A 113 0.83 -14.79 24.60
CA SER A 113 0.37 -16.14 24.94
C SER A 113 1.26 -17.16 24.21
N ASP A 114 1.22 -18.42 24.65
CA ASP A 114 1.90 -19.49 23.93
C ASP A 114 1.38 -19.65 22.49
N ASN A 115 0.09 -19.37 22.28
CA ASN A 115 -0.54 -19.41 20.98
C ASN A 115 -1.27 -18.09 20.71
N VAL A 116 -0.86 -17.35 19.69
CA VAL A 116 -1.46 -16.06 19.30
C VAL A 116 -1.94 -16.14 17.85
N LEU A 117 -3.16 -15.67 17.60
CA LEU A 117 -3.69 -15.50 16.25
C LEU A 117 -4.11 -14.03 16.06
N LEU A 118 -3.54 -13.38 15.07
CA LEU A 118 -3.93 -12.06 14.62
C LEU A 118 -4.72 -12.19 13.31
N ILE A 119 -5.95 -11.71 13.30
CA ILE A 119 -6.78 -11.57 12.11
C ILE A 119 -6.93 -10.10 11.76
N VAL A 120 -6.52 -9.74 10.55
CA VAL A 120 -6.70 -8.39 10.00
C VAL A 120 -7.62 -8.50 8.80
N ASP A 121 -8.88 -8.09 8.99
CA ASP A 121 -9.87 -8.03 7.92
C ASP A 121 -9.75 -6.70 7.17
N GLU A 122 -10.07 -6.71 5.89
CA GLU A 122 -9.90 -5.58 4.96
C GLU A 122 -8.49 -4.96 5.03
N ALA A 123 -7.47 -5.84 5.07
CA ALA A 123 -6.08 -5.52 5.35
C ALA A 123 -5.46 -4.47 4.40
N SER A 124 -6.00 -4.32 3.18
CA SER A 124 -5.54 -3.32 2.20
C SER A 124 -5.72 -1.87 2.69
N ALA A 125 -6.70 -1.63 3.57
CA ALA A 125 -6.99 -0.31 4.10
C ALA A 125 -6.37 -0.03 5.48
N VAL A 126 -5.68 -1.02 6.08
CA VAL A 126 -5.02 -0.88 7.39
C VAL A 126 -3.65 -0.21 7.21
N GLU A 127 -3.39 0.81 8.00
CA GLU A 127 -2.15 1.59 7.96
C GLU A 127 -0.94 0.78 8.46
N GLU A 128 0.25 1.05 7.91
CA GLU A 128 1.48 0.28 8.18
C GLU A 128 1.89 0.34 9.68
N ALA A 129 1.71 1.48 10.33
CA ALA A 129 1.99 1.66 11.77
C ALA A 129 1.23 0.68 12.69
N VAL A 130 0.05 0.22 12.26
CA VAL A 130 -0.76 -0.78 12.99
C VAL A 130 -0.07 -2.14 12.97
N PHE A 131 0.49 -2.54 11.85
CA PHE A 131 1.23 -3.79 11.70
C PHE A 131 2.55 -3.76 12.48
N GLU A 132 3.25 -2.64 12.49
CA GLU A 132 4.48 -2.46 13.26
C GLU A 132 4.22 -2.62 14.76
N SER A 133 3.14 -2.02 15.28
CA SER A 133 2.78 -2.16 16.70
C SER A 133 2.37 -3.58 17.07
N ALA A 134 1.76 -4.32 16.15
CA ALA A 134 1.39 -5.72 16.35
C ALA A 134 2.59 -6.68 16.33
N ALA A 135 3.70 -6.29 15.68
CA ALA A 135 4.86 -7.15 15.46
C ALA A 135 5.44 -7.71 16.76
N GLY A 136 5.48 -6.90 17.83
CA GLY A 136 5.93 -7.33 19.17
C GLY A 136 5.09 -8.47 19.75
N SER A 137 3.76 -8.41 19.57
CA SER A 137 2.83 -9.46 20.04
C SER A 137 2.95 -10.75 19.20
N MET A 138 3.47 -10.66 17.98
CA MET A 138 3.63 -11.77 17.04
C MET A 138 5.03 -12.40 17.05
N SER A 139 5.89 -12.04 18.01
CA SER A 139 7.25 -12.58 18.14
C SER A 139 7.31 -14.01 18.72
N GLY A 140 6.22 -14.51 19.30
CA GLY A 140 6.13 -15.84 19.90
C GLY A 140 6.23 -17.01 18.90
N HIS A 141 6.67 -18.18 19.38
CA HIS A 141 6.89 -19.35 18.55
C HIS A 141 5.63 -19.86 17.81
N ASN A 142 4.44 -19.68 18.39
CA ASN A 142 3.15 -20.13 17.82
C ASN A 142 2.26 -18.92 17.46
N ALA A 143 2.85 -17.81 17.08
CA ALA A 143 2.12 -16.66 16.59
C ALA A 143 1.78 -16.84 15.10
N THR A 144 0.52 -16.63 14.73
CA THR A 144 0.04 -16.69 13.34
C THR A 144 -0.66 -15.39 12.98
N THR A 145 -0.29 -14.81 11.85
CA THR A 145 -0.93 -13.63 11.28
C THR A 145 -1.70 -14.00 10.02
N VAL A 146 -2.95 -13.57 9.93
CA VAL A 146 -3.79 -13.70 8.75
C VAL A 146 -4.23 -12.31 8.30
N LEU A 147 -3.77 -11.90 7.13
CA LEU A 147 -4.24 -10.72 6.43
C LEU A 147 -5.25 -11.17 5.37
N ILE A 148 -6.41 -10.55 5.32
CA ILE A 148 -7.43 -10.87 4.34
C ILE A 148 -8.16 -9.61 3.91
N GLY A 149 -8.54 -9.52 2.64
CA GLY A 149 -9.30 -8.36 2.17
C GLY A 149 -9.41 -8.29 0.66
N ASN A 150 -10.16 -7.29 0.21
CA ASN A 150 -10.12 -6.88 -1.17
C ASN A 150 -8.84 -6.07 -1.41
N PRO A 151 -8.08 -6.32 -2.46
CA PRO A 151 -6.82 -5.64 -2.74
C PRO A 151 -7.07 -4.27 -3.38
N THR A 152 -7.46 -3.28 -2.55
CA THR A 152 -7.90 -1.96 -3.01
C THR A 152 -6.77 -0.97 -3.26
N ARG A 153 -5.56 -1.23 -2.74
CA ARG A 153 -4.40 -0.34 -2.87
C ARG A 153 -3.20 -1.11 -3.43
N SER A 154 -2.44 -0.48 -4.31
CA SER A 154 -1.17 -0.98 -4.86
C SER A 154 0.05 -0.61 -4.00
N SER A 155 -0.17 -0.37 -2.71
CA SER A 155 0.87 0.00 -1.74
C SER A 155 0.54 -0.55 -0.34
N GLY A 156 1.48 -0.40 0.62
CA GLY A 156 1.34 -0.85 2.00
C GLY A 156 1.67 -2.33 2.20
N LEU A 157 1.64 -2.79 3.48
CA LEU A 157 2.07 -4.14 3.84
C LEU A 157 1.29 -5.23 3.11
N PHE A 158 -0.03 -5.10 2.98
CA PHE A 158 -0.86 -6.12 2.32
C PHE A 158 -0.45 -6.33 0.87
N TYR A 159 -0.17 -5.25 0.12
CA TYR A 159 0.38 -5.32 -1.23
C TYR A 159 1.77 -5.98 -1.24
N LYS A 160 2.69 -5.54 -0.36
CA LYS A 160 4.04 -6.09 -0.24
C LYS A 160 4.04 -7.60 0.02
N THR A 161 3.06 -8.14 0.79
CA THR A 161 2.97 -9.58 1.06
C THR A 161 2.70 -10.43 -0.16
N HIS A 162 2.13 -9.88 -1.23
CA HIS A 162 1.88 -10.55 -2.50
C HIS A 162 2.95 -10.26 -3.56
N HIS A 163 3.91 -9.37 -3.29
CA HIS A 163 4.97 -8.94 -4.20
C HIS A 163 6.35 -9.14 -3.57
N GLU A 164 6.92 -8.12 -2.96
CA GLU A 164 8.29 -8.12 -2.43
C GLU A 164 8.50 -9.14 -1.30
N LEU A 165 7.48 -9.33 -0.45
CA LEU A 165 7.51 -10.23 0.69
C LEU A 165 6.83 -11.58 0.43
N ALA A 166 6.50 -11.92 -0.82
CA ALA A 166 5.76 -13.13 -1.17
C ALA A 166 6.47 -14.44 -0.73
N THR A 167 7.79 -14.43 -0.57
CA THR A 167 8.55 -15.57 -0.07
C THR A 167 8.41 -15.80 1.43
N GLU A 168 8.03 -14.77 2.19
CA GLU A 168 7.84 -14.84 3.65
C GLU A 168 6.39 -15.15 4.05
N TRP A 169 5.46 -15.04 3.12
CA TRP A 169 4.03 -15.20 3.34
C TRP A 169 3.47 -16.34 2.50
N LYS A 170 2.54 -17.11 3.09
CA LYS A 170 1.69 -17.96 2.28
C LYS A 170 0.59 -17.12 1.68
N THR A 171 0.71 -16.82 0.40
CA THR A 171 -0.27 -16.05 -0.34
C THR A 171 -1.38 -16.94 -0.90
N MET A 172 -2.60 -16.45 -0.88
CA MET A 172 -3.77 -17.08 -1.50
C MET A 172 -4.57 -16.03 -2.24
N HIS A 173 -5.23 -16.44 -3.31
CA HIS A 173 -6.05 -15.59 -4.13
C HIS A 173 -7.39 -16.26 -4.41
N VAL A 174 -8.52 -15.53 -4.26
CA VAL A 174 -9.87 -16.05 -4.46
C VAL A 174 -10.68 -15.10 -5.34
N SER A 175 -10.99 -15.54 -6.55
CA SER A 175 -11.84 -14.78 -7.47
C SER A 175 -13.33 -15.08 -7.27
N CYS A 176 -14.20 -14.09 -7.53
CA CYS A 176 -15.64 -14.28 -7.61
C CYS A 176 -16.02 -15.27 -8.71
N VAL A 177 -15.29 -15.27 -9.81
CA VAL A 177 -15.56 -16.13 -10.98
C VAL A 177 -15.50 -17.63 -10.64
N THR A 178 -14.60 -17.99 -9.73
CA THR A 178 -14.42 -19.39 -9.30
C THR A 178 -15.17 -19.74 -8.00
N SER A 179 -15.82 -18.76 -7.39
CA SER A 179 -16.51 -18.95 -6.11
C SER A 179 -17.98 -19.36 -6.32
N PRO A 180 -18.42 -20.51 -5.80
CA PRO A 180 -19.83 -20.91 -5.89
C PRO A 180 -20.78 -20.05 -5.04
N ARG A 181 -20.23 -19.14 -4.24
CA ARG A 181 -21.00 -18.23 -3.37
C ARG A 181 -21.43 -16.95 -4.09
N VAL A 182 -20.79 -16.63 -5.20
CA VAL A 182 -21.04 -15.39 -5.96
C VAL A 182 -21.88 -15.72 -7.18
N THR A 183 -22.94 -14.96 -7.41
CA THR A 183 -23.83 -15.16 -8.56
C THR A 183 -23.20 -14.56 -9.83
N GLU A 184 -23.51 -15.18 -10.98
CA GLU A 184 -23.10 -14.65 -12.29
C GLU A 184 -23.66 -13.25 -12.55
N ASP A 185 -24.87 -12.97 -12.03
CA ASP A 185 -25.51 -11.65 -12.16
C ASP A 185 -24.68 -10.55 -11.48
N PHE A 186 -24.08 -10.83 -10.32
CA PHE A 186 -23.18 -9.87 -9.66
C PHE A 186 -21.96 -9.56 -10.51
N VAL A 187 -21.31 -10.60 -11.04
CA VAL A 187 -20.14 -10.46 -11.93
C VAL A 187 -20.51 -9.65 -13.17
N LYS A 188 -21.64 -9.95 -13.78
CA LYS A 188 -22.17 -9.24 -14.95
C LYS A 188 -22.48 -7.78 -14.64
N GLN A 189 -23.14 -7.50 -13.50
CA GLN A 189 -23.46 -6.14 -13.09
C GLN A 189 -22.20 -5.27 -12.95
N ILE A 190 -21.14 -5.79 -12.30
CA ILE A 190 -19.88 -5.06 -12.16
C ILE A 190 -19.21 -4.84 -13.52
N LYS A 191 -19.22 -5.86 -14.38
CA LYS A 191 -18.69 -5.76 -15.76
C LYS A 191 -19.43 -4.71 -16.58
N ASP A 192 -20.76 -4.71 -16.55
CA ASP A 192 -21.59 -3.78 -17.33
C ASP A 192 -21.48 -2.33 -16.80
N THR A 193 -21.27 -2.16 -15.48
CA THR A 193 -21.17 -0.83 -14.85
C THR A 193 -19.81 -0.19 -15.03
N TYR A 194 -18.74 -0.96 -14.86
CA TYR A 194 -17.37 -0.41 -14.77
C TYR A 194 -16.46 -0.85 -15.93
N GLY A 195 -16.84 -1.86 -16.67
CA GLY A 195 -15.99 -2.49 -17.70
C GLY A 195 -15.09 -3.58 -17.14
N GLU A 196 -14.84 -4.60 -17.96
CA GLU A 196 -14.04 -5.79 -17.58
C GLU A 196 -12.55 -5.47 -17.31
N LEU A 197 -12.02 -4.44 -17.96
CA LEU A 197 -10.63 -4.00 -17.82
C LEU A 197 -10.42 -2.96 -16.71
N SER A 198 -11.48 -2.59 -15.99
CA SER A 198 -11.41 -1.56 -14.95
C SER A 198 -10.77 -2.08 -13.65
N ASN A 199 -10.13 -1.19 -12.89
CA ASN A 199 -9.67 -1.49 -11.53
C ASN A 199 -10.82 -1.96 -10.63
N ALA A 200 -12.03 -1.43 -10.83
CA ALA A 200 -13.21 -1.87 -10.09
C ALA A 200 -13.54 -3.35 -10.33
N PHE A 201 -13.45 -3.83 -11.57
CA PHE A 201 -13.65 -5.24 -11.90
C PHE A 201 -12.50 -6.11 -11.36
N ARG A 202 -11.25 -5.67 -11.52
CA ARG A 202 -10.09 -6.38 -10.96
C ARG A 202 -10.19 -6.59 -9.44
N VAL A 203 -10.44 -5.53 -8.71
CA VAL A 203 -10.50 -5.58 -7.23
C VAL A 203 -11.74 -6.34 -6.75
N ARG A 204 -12.92 -5.98 -7.26
CA ARG A 204 -14.20 -6.46 -6.71
C ARG A 204 -14.57 -7.86 -7.19
N VAL A 205 -14.21 -8.22 -8.43
CA VAL A 205 -14.56 -9.50 -9.04
C VAL A 205 -13.37 -10.44 -9.06
N LEU A 206 -12.25 -10.00 -9.65
CA LEU A 206 -11.09 -10.88 -9.74
C LEU A 206 -10.39 -11.04 -8.40
N GLY A 207 -10.45 -10.07 -7.48
CA GLY A 207 -9.70 -10.08 -6.23
C GLY A 207 -8.21 -9.80 -6.45
N GLU A 208 -7.88 -9.11 -7.52
CA GLU A 208 -6.52 -8.72 -7.92
C GLU A 208 -6.25 -7.27 -7.57
N PHE A 209 -4.99 -6.93 -7.29
CA PHE A 209 -4.58 -5.55 -7.05
C PHE A 209 -4.86 -4.67 -8.28
N PRO A 210 -5.23 -3.38 -8.07
CA PRO A 210 -5.40 -2.45 -9.17
C PRO A 210 -4.08 -2.27 -9.90
N LEU A 211 -4.16 -1.99 -11.20
CA LEU A 211 -2.99 -1.73 -12.05
C LEU A 211 -2.35 -0.39 -11.71
N ALA A 212 -3.17 0.55 -11.26
CA ALA A 212 -2.75 1.86 -10.74
C ALA A 212 -3.74 2.27 -9.64
N ASP A 213 -3.31 3.06 -8.67
CA ASP A 213 -4.23 3.70 -7.74
C ASP A 213 -5.09 4.72 -8.51
N ASP A 214 -6.38 4.84 -8.17
CA ASP A 214 -7.33 5.71 -8.87
C ASP A 214 -6.90 7.20 -8.85
N ASP A 215 -6.05 7.60 -7.88
CA ASP A 215 -5.47 8.93 -7.73
C ASP A 215 -4.12 9.09 -8.47
N THR A 216 -3.67 8.06 -9.18
CA THR A 216 -2.36 8.09 -9.83
C THR A 216 -2.45 8.85 -11.15
N LEU A 217 -1.79 10.01 -11.24
CA LEU A 217 -1.71 10.80 -12.47
C LEU A 217 -1.09 10.01 -13.63
N ILE A 218 -0.06 9.20 -13.34
CA ILE A 218 0.64 8.37 -14.30
C ILE A 218 0.74 6.94 -13.73
N PRO A 219 0.00 5.96 -14.30
CA PRO A 219 0.09 4.55 -13.90
C PRO A 219 1.51 3.99 -13.97
N ALA A 220 1.89 3.15 -13.01
CA ALA A 220 3.22 2.56 -12.92
C ALA A 220 3.62 1.79 -14.19
N GLU A 221 2.66 1.14 -14.86
CA GLU A 221 2.92 0.44 -16.12
C GLU A 221 3.34 1.40 -17.25
N LEU A 222 2.80 2.63 -17.28
CA LEU A 222 3.23 3.63 -18.25
C LEU A 222 4.64 4.13 -17.95
N VAL A 223 5.01 4.24 -16.67
CA VAL A 223 6.38 4.55 -16.24
C VAL A 223 7.31 3.42 -16.66
N ASP A 224 6.98 2.18 -16.32
CA ASP A 224 7.76 0.99 -16.71
C ASP A 224 7.89 0.85 -18.24
N ALA A 225 6.81 1.06 -18.97
CA ALA A 225 6.83 1.04 -20.44
C ALA A 225 7.71 2.15 -21.02
N ALA A 226 7.69 3.33 -20.41
CA ALA A 226 8.55 4.44 -20.81
C ALA A 226 10.03 4.14 -20.52
N MET A 227 10.34 3.55 -19.35
CA MET A 227 11.72 3.18 -18.96
C MET A 227 12.30 2.06 -19.83
N ARG A 228 11.47 1.13 -20.33
CA ARG A 228 11.92 -0.01 -21.17
C ARG A 228 11.84 0.26 -22.67
N ARG A 229 11.30 1.42 -23.05
CA ARG A 229 11.17 1.75 -24.47
C ARG A 229 12.52 2.10 -25.06
N ASP A 230 12.90 1.44 -26.15
CA ASP A 230 14.01 1.88 -26.99
C ASP A 230 13.60 3.18 -27.69
N ILE A 231 14.29 4.26 -27.38
CA ILE A 231 14.06 5.59 -27.97
C ILE A 231 15.17 5.86 -28.97
N VAL A 232 14.78 6.17 -30.19
CA VAL A 232 15.74 6.70 -31.18
C VAL A 232 16.04 8.16 -30.79
N HIS A 233 17.29 8.39 -30.38
CA HIS A 233 17.76 9.72 -30.03
C HIS A 233 18.11 10.49 -31.29
N ASP A 234 17.34 11.55 -31.59
CA ASP A 234 17.67 12.48 -32.67
C ASP A 234 18.56 13.60 -32.13
N THR A 235 19.84 13.59 -32.54
CA THR A 235 20.83 14.55 -32.11
C THR A 235 20.66 15.93 -32.75
N ASN A 236 19.76 16.11 -33.73
CA ASN A 236 19.44 17.40 -34.34
C ASN A 236 18.40 18.20 -33.53
N GLU A 237 17.70 17.52 -32.60
CA GLU A 237 16.75 18.18 -31.73
C GLU A 237 17.44 19.09 -30.71
N PRO A 238 16.81 20.24 -30.34
CA PRO A 238 17.39 21.17 -29.39
C PRO A 238 17.60 20.57 -28.02
N ILE A 239 18.70 20.98 -27.38
CA ILE A 239 18.95 20.69 -25.97
C ILE A 239 18.23 21.74 -25.13
N ILE A 240 17.43 21.25 -24.17
CA ILE A 240 16.66 22.06 -23.24
C ILE A 240 17.03 21.66 -21.81
N PHE A 241 17.25 22.66 -20.98
CA PHE A 241 17.48 22.49 -19.56
C PHE A 241 16.20 22.77 -18.78
N GLY A 242 15.92 21.92 -17.74
CA GLY A 242 14.93 22.20 -16.71
C GLY A 242 15.64 22.30 -15.37
N VAL A 243 15.45 23.37 -14.65
CA VAL A 243 16.13 23.67 -13.37
C VAL A 243 15.09 23.82 -12.28
N ASP A 244 15.21 22.97 -11.26
CA ASP A 244 14.49 23.07 -9.99
C ASP A 244 15.49 23.52 -8.91
N PRO A 245 15.50 24.79 -8.50
CA PRO A 245 16.47 25.32 -7.57
C PRO A 245 16.09 25.02 -6.12
N ALA A 246 16.99 24.44 -5.36
CA ALA A 246 16.91 24.34 -3.91
C ALA A 246 18.09 25.07 -3.26
N ARG A 247 17.90 25.50 -2.00
CA ARG A 247 18.97 26.21 -1.26
C ARG A 247 19.52 25.32 -0.13
N PHE A 248 19.32 25.72 1.10
CA PHE A 248 19.82 25.00 2.26
C PHE A 248 18.73 24.08 2.82
N GLY A 249 19.13 22.90 3.30
CA GLY A 249 18.24 21.88 3.85
C GLY A 249 18.47 20.51 3.23
N ASP A 250 17.51 19.63 3.38
CA ASP A 250 17.58 18.26 2.85
C ASP A 250 17.25 18.17 1.36
N ASP A 251 16.72 19.24 0.76
CA ASP A 251 16.37 19.30 -0.64
C ASP A 251 17.60 19.50 -1.54
N ALA A 252 17.55 18.92 -2.73
CA ALA A 252 18.59 19.05 -3.74
C ALA A 252 18.11 19.93 -4.89
N ALA A 253 18.95 20.88 -5.33
CA ALA A 253 18.75 21.53 -6.63
C ALA A 253 18.99 20.50 -7.74
N VAL A 254 18.14 20.48 -8.75
CA VAL A 254 18.20 19.50 -9.85
C VAL A 254 18.22 20.20 -11.19
N LEU A 255 19.14 19.77 -12.07
CA LEU A 255 19.15 20.09 -13.49
C LEU A 255 18.77 18.83 -14.27
N CYS A 256 17.74 18.93 -15.08
CA CYS A 256 17.36 17.94 -16.08
C CYS A 256 17.84 18.41 -17.45
N VAL A 257 18.62 17.60 -18.13
CA VAL A 257 19.06 17.84 -19.51
C VAL A 257 18.24 16.97 -20.46
N ARG A 258 17.50 17.58 -21.38
CA ARG A 258 16.66 16.92 -22.36
C ARG A 258 17.08 17.29 -23.77
N GLN A 259 17.08 16.34 -24.69
CA GLN A 259 17.21 16.61 -26.13
C GLN A 259 16.04 15.92 -26.86
N GLY A 260 15.21 16.70 -27.55
CA GLY A 260 13.96 16.21 -28.11
C GLY A 260 13.06 15.58 -27.04
N ASN A 261 12.67 14.32 -27.20
CA ASN A 261 11.85 13.55 -26.24
C ASN A 261 12.69 12.69 -25.30
N VAL A 262 14.02 12.83 -25.30
CA VAL A 262 14.91 11.99 -24.51
C VAL A 262 15.52 12.81 -23.37
N VAL A 263 15.37 12.33 -22.14
CA VAL A 263 16.12 12.83 -20.99
C VAL A 263 17.52 12.25 -21.05
N MET A 264 18.52 13.12 -21.26
CA MET A 264 19.92 12.74 -21.39
C MET A 264 20.52 12.33 -20.04
N HIS A 265 20.40 13.20 -19.04
CA HIS A 265 20.84 12.96 -17.68
C HIS A 265 20.27 13.99 -16.71
N PHE A 266 20.44 13.68 -15.43
CA PHE A 266 20.18 14.59 -14.32
C PHE A 266 21.49 14.95 -13.61
N ARG A 267 21.57 16.20 -13.14
CA ARG A 267 22.56 16.64 -12.15
C ARG A 267 21.84 17.08 -10.89
N SER A 268 22.35 16.72 -9.74
CA SER A 268 21.79 17.17 -8.47
C SER A 268 22.87 17.72 -7.55
N TRP A 269 22.56 18.80 -6.85
CA TRP A 269 23.46 19.43 -5.91
C TRP A 269 22.75 19.73 -4.60
N ARG A 270 23.43 19.47 -3.49
CA ARG A 270 22.92 19.78 -2.15
C ARG A 270 23.79 20.80 -1.45
N GLY A 271 23.19 21.69 -0.67
CA GLY A 271 23.91 22.65 0.17
C GLY A 271 24.65 23.73 -0.60
N LEU A 272 24.38 23.93 -1.90
CA LEU A 272 24.95 25.04 -2.65
C LEU A 272 24.20 26.34 -2.35
N ASP A 273 24.96 27.45 -2.28
CA ASP A 273 24.37 28.78 -2.38
C ASP A 273 23.95 29.07 -3.84
N LEU A 274 23.14 30.12 -4.00
CA LEU A 274 22.58 30.49 -5.31
C LEU A 274 23.65 30.78 -6.36
N MET A 275 24.76 31.42 -5.95
CA MET A 275 25.84 31.77 -6.87
C MET A 275 26.66 30.56 -7.30
N SER A 276 26.89 29.62 -6.38
CA SER A 276 27.55 28.34 -6.68
C SER A 276 26.69 27.47 -7.59
N LEU A 277 25.37 27.43 -7.36
CA LEU A 277 24.44 26.77 -8.25
C LEU A 277 24.40 27.37 -9.64
N CYS A 278 24.37 28.72 -9.72
CA CYS A 278 24.47 29.44 -10.97
C CYS A 278 25.74 29.05 -11.75
N GLY A 279 26.91 29.04 -11.08
CA GLY A 279 28.17 28.62 -11.69
C GLY A 279 28.17 27.21 -12.22
N ALA A 280 27.55 26.27 -11.47
CA ALA A 280 27.39 24.87 -11.91
C ALA A 280 26.53 24.75 -13.18
N ILE A 281 25.42 25.50 -13.25
CA ILE A 281 24.55 25.52 -14.44
C ILE A 281 25.25 26.16 -15.65
N VAL A 282 25.99 27.25 -15.44
CA VAL A 282 26.79 27.89 -16.50
C VAL A 282 27.79 26.91 -17.09
N ASN A 283 28.51 26.17 -16.27
CA ASN A 283 29.47 25.18 -16.74
C ASN A 283 28.82 24.09 -17.61
N GLU A 284 27.64 23.59 -17.24
CA GLU A 284 26.90 22.65 -18.07
C GLU A 284 26.40 23.30 -19.36
N ALA A 285 25.94 24.55 -19.29
CA ALA A 285 25.44 25.27 -20.45
C ALA A 285 26.55 25.59 -21.47
N GLU A 286 27.76 25.87 -21.01
CA GLU A 286 28.93 26.10 -21.90
C GLU A 286 29.29 24.82 -22.68
N GLN A 287 29.14 23.66 -22.06
CA GLN A 287 29.45 22.37 -22.68
C GLN A 287 28.37 21.91 -23.67
N LEU A 288 27.11 22.06 -23.27
CA LEU A 288 25.98 21.47 -24.01
C LEU A 288 25.23 22.46 -24.90
N LYS A 289 25.42 23.78 -24.68
CA LYS A 289 24.84 24.88 -25.46
C LYS A 289 23.31 24.73 -25.59
N PRO A 290 22.55 24.75 -24.49
CA PRO A 290 21.11 24.62 -24.55
C PRO A 290 20.46 25.75 -25.32
N GLU A 291 19.41 25.45 -26.09
CA GLU A 291 18.58 26.44 -26.76
C GLU A 291 17.70 27.22 -25.78
N GLU A 292 17.27 26.55 -24.70
CA GLU A 292 16.43 27.15 -23.65
C GLU A 292 16.78 26.55 -22.27
N ILE A 293 16.76 27.39 -21.24
CA ILE A 293 16.91 26.99 -19.84
C ILE A 293 15.64 27.40 -19.10
N ASN A 294 14.79 26.41 -18.77
CA ASN A 294 13.57 26.61 -18.00
C ASN A 294 13.89 26.54 -16.51
N VAL A 295 13.65 27.61 -15.78
CA VAL A 295 13.91 27.72 -14.33
C VAL A 295 12.58 27.87 -13.61
N ASP A 296 12.31 27.00 -12.62
CA ASP A 296 11.18 27.23 -11.70
C ASP A 296 11.48 28.54 -10.94
N SER A 297 10.69 29.58 -11.25
CA SER A 297 10.90 30.94 -10.76
C SER A 297 10.18 31.23 -9.44
N ILE A 298 9.57 30.21 -8.78
CA ILE A 298 8.93 30.44 -7.49
C ILE A 298 9.99 30.65 -6.40
N GLY A 299 9.87 31.72 -5.66
CA GLY A 299 10.77 32.04 -4.54
C GLY A 299 12.24 32.25 -4.96
N LEU A 300 13.10 31.28 -4.63
CA LEU A 300 14.55 31.39 -4.89
C LEU A 300 14.92 31.36 -6.38
N GLY A 301 14.09 30.74 -7.19
CA GLY A 301 14.35 30.53 -8.60
C GLY A 301 14.35 31.85 -9.41
N ALA A 302 13.59 32.85 -9.01
CA ALA A 302 13.60 34.15 -9.67
C ALA A 302 15.00 34.78 -9.67
N GLY A 303 15.71 34.79 -8.53
CA GLY A 303 17.06 35.31 -8.43
C GLY A 303 18.08 34.49 -9.24
N LEU A 304 17.90 33.17 -9.36
CA LEU A 304 18.73 32.33 -10.21
C LEU A 304 18.50 32.64 -11.70
N ALA A 305 17.23 32.72 -12.10
CA ALA A 305 16.85 33.03 -13.47
C ALA A 305 17.40 34.41 -13.92
N ASP A 306 17.27 35.43 -13.07
CA ASP A 306 17.80 36.75 -13.35
C ASP A 306 19.33 36.73 -13.52
N ARG A 307 20.02 36.00 -12.62
CA ARG A 307 21.50 35.93 -12.71
C ARG A 307 21.98 35.15 -13.94
N LEU A 308 21.33 34.05 -14.31
CA LEU A 308 21.67 33.32 -15.53
C LEU A 308 21.41 34.16 -16.79
N ARG A 309 20.34 34.98 -16.77
CA ARG A 309 20.00 35.91 -17.86
C ARG A 309 21.01 37.03 -17.99
N GLU A 310 21.49 37.60 -16.87
CA GLU A 310 22.58 38.59 -16.88
C GLU A 310 23.87 38.03 -17.49
N LEU A 311 24.13 36.73 -17.36
CA LEU A 311 25.26 36.04 -17.95
C LEU A 311 25.06 35.69 -19.44
N GLY A 312 23.96 36.12 -20.05
CA GLY A 312 23.67 35.95 -21.48
C GLY A 312 23.11 34.59 -21.86
N LEU A 313 22.63 33.79 -20.89
CA LEU A 313 22.04 32.50 -21.17
C LEU A 313 20.54 32.60 -21.57
N PRO A 314 20.02 31.67 -22.40
CA PRO A 314 18.64 31.69 -22.90
C PRO A 314 17.66 31.20 -21.85
N VAL A 315 17.38 32.01 -20.84
CA VAL A 315 16.55 31.64 -19.69
C VAL A 315 15.10 31.99 -19.90
N ARG A 316 14.23 31.05 -19.60
CA ARG A 316 12.78 31.19 -19.49
C ARG A 316 12.33 30.89 -18.06
N ASP A 317 11.56 31.84 -17.52
CA ASP A 317 10.90 31.63 -16.21
C ASP A 317 9.71 30.70 -16.37
N VAL A 318 9.61 29.72 -15.47
CA VAL A 318 8.47 28.85 -15.37
C VAL A 318 7.82 29.06 -13.98
N ASN A 319 6.60 29.56 -13.99
CA ASN A 319 5.83 29.72 -12.77
C ASN A 319 4.70 28.66 -12.76
N VAL A 320 4.86 27.61 -11.96
CA VAL A 320 3.90 26.50 -11.90
C VAL A 320 2.56 26.87 -11.27
N SER A 321 2.44 28.08 -10.69
CA SER A 321 1.16 28.60 -10.20
C SER A 321 0.37 29.38 -11.26
N GLU A 322 0.94 29.59 -12.45
CA GLU A 322 0.24 30.24 -13.55
C GLU A 322 -0.71 29.30 -14.26
N VAL A 323 -1.88 29.80 -14.65
CA VAL A 323 -2.86 29.06 -15.42
C VAL A 323 -2.32 28.77 -16.82
N SER A 324 -2.47 27.53 -17.29
CA SER A 324 -2.06 27.15 -18.65
C SER A 324 -2.75 28.02 -19.70
N ALA A 325 -1.96 28.68 -20.57
CA ALA A 325 -2.50 29.44 -21.69
C ALA A 325 -3.24 28.58 -22.74
N LEU A 326 -2.86 27.29 -22.83
CA LEU A 326 -3.46 26.33 -23.77
C LEU A 326 -4.71 25.65 -23.19
N ASN A 327 -4.78 25.47 -21.87
CA ASN A 327 -5.92 24.88 -21.20
C ASN A 327 -6.14 25.54 -19.82
N PRO A 328 -6.93 26.63 -19.77
CA PRO A 328 -7.18 27.38 -18.52
C PRO A 328 -7.89 26.56 -17.42
N LYS A 329 -8.36 25.36 -17.72
CA LYS A 329 -9.02 24.45 -16.76
C LYS A 329 -8.11 23.31 -16.29
N ALA A 330 -6.87 23.24 -16.78
CA ALA A 330 -5.87 22.26 -16.39
C ALA A 330 -4.94 22.87 -15.33
N ASN A 331 -5.43 22.96 -14.11
CA ASN A 331 -4.64 23.14 -12.89
C ASN A 331 -4.97 22.00 -11.96
#